data_497246e9195dab0470a62944420e62b8
#
_entry.id   497246e9195dab0470a62944420e62b8
#
_cell.length_a   1.000
_cell.length_b   1.000
_cell.length_c   1.000
_cell.angle_alpha   90.00
_cell.angle_beta   90.00
_cell.angle_gamma   90.00
#
_symmetry.space_group_name_H-M   'P 1'
#
loop_
_entity.id
_entity.type
_entity.pdbx_description
1 polymer ?
#
loop_
_entity_poly.entity_id
_entity_poly.type
_entity_poly.pdbx_seq_one_letter_code
_entity_poly.pdbx_strand_id
1 'polypeptide(L)'
;MAKKNSDGIVNHQKQRSYDTYTRVYKTLYSMILHDEKINFYTVAKQAEVSRAYLYNHNAFSMMIETFSNLQKENESEDSLYEKFEQAEKHYVKLQLEYEKVKAKYDVWREENDNS
;
A
#
# COMPACT_ATOMS: atom_id res chain seq x y z
N MET A 1 -18.66 6.08 31.17
CA MET A 1 -18.04 4.77 30.96
C MET A 1 -18.31 4.22 29.58
N ALA A 2 -19.52 4.38 29.05
CA ALA A 2 -19.83 3.97 27.68
C ALA A 2 -18.97 4.66 26.62
N LYS A 3 -18.61 5.93 26.83
CA LYS A 3 -17.72 6.67 25.95
C LYS A 3 -16.34 6.06 25.82
N LYS A 4 -15.77 5.56 26.91
CA LYS A 4 -14.44 4.94 26.89
C LYS A 4 -14.38 3.68 26.06
N ASN A 5 -15.42 2.84 26.14
CA ASN A 5 -15.48 1.60 25.37
C ASN A 5 -15.66 1.89 23.88
N SER A 6 -16.48 2.87 23.55
CA SER A 6 -16.70 3.29 22.15
C SER A 6 -15.43 3.88 21.55
N ASP A 7 -14.73 4.73 22.29
CA ASP A 7 -13.48 5.34 21.85
C ASP A 7 -12.39 4.28 21.67
N GLY A 8 -12.33 3.28 22.54
CA GLY A 8 -11.38 2.18 22.41
C GLY A 8 -11.56 1.36 21.14
N ILE A 9 -12.82 1.10 20.76
CA ILE A 9 -13.12 0.37 19.54
C ILE A 9 -12.72 1.17 18.30
N VAL A 10 -13.05 2.45 18.25
CA VAL A 10 -12.68 3.35 17.14
C VAL A 10 -11.17 3.46 17.01
N ASN A 11 -10.46 3.62 18.11
CA ASN A 11 -9.01 3.69 18.13
C ASN A 11 -8.38 2.42 17.57
N HIS A 12 -8.91 1.28 17.96
CA HIS A 12 -8.42 -0.01 17.51
C HIS A 12 -8.64 -0.21 15.99
N GLN A 13 -9.78 0.21 15.48
CA GLN A 13 -10.09 0.13 14.05
C GLN A 13 -9.17 1.00 13.22
N LYS A 14 -8.91 2.24 13.64
CA LYS A 14 -8.00 3.15 12.93
C LYS A 14 -6.57 2.63 12.94
N GLN A 15 -6.13 2.09 14.07
CA GLN A 15 -4.80 1.48 14.17
C GLN A 15 -4.68 0.28 13.24
N ARG A 16 -5.70 -0.58 13.18
CA ARG A 16 -5.71 -1.72 12.26
C ARG A 16 -5.64 -1.29 10.82
N SER A 17 -6.38 -0.25 10.45
CA SER A 17 -6.36 0.29 9.09
C SER A 17 -4.98 0.80 8.71
N TYR A 18 -4.34 1.53 9.62
CA TYR A 18 -2.98 2.01 9.42
C TYR A 18 -1.98 0.86 9.31
N ASP A 19 -2.09 -0.12 10.22
CA ASP A 19 -1.19 -1.27 10.23
C ASP A 19 -1.32 -2.09 8.95
N THR A 20 -2.55 -2.28 8.47
CA THR A 20 -2.81 -3.00 7.22
C THR A 20 -2.20 -2.27 6.05
N TYR A 21 -2.43 -0.97 5.93
CA TYR A 21 -1.88 -0.15 4.85
C TYR A 21 -0.35 -0.21 4.87
N THR A 22 0.25 -0.04 6.03
CA THR A 22 1.71 -0.08 6.20
C THR A 22 2.28 -1.44 5.82
N ARG A 23 1.61 -2.52 6.22
CA ARG A 23 2.04 -3.88 5.89
C ARG A 23 2.01 -4.11 4.39
N VAL A 24 0.95 -3.70 3.71
CA VAL A 24 0.84 -3.84 2.26
C VAL A 24 1.92 -3.03 1.56
N TYR A 25 2.11 -1.78 1.99
CA TYR A 25 3.15 -0.92 1.44
C TYR A 25 4.54 -1.55 1.56
N LYS A 26 4.89 -2.03 2.75
CA LYS A 26 6.20 -2.65 2.99
C LYS A 26 6.38 -3.95 2.22
N THR A 27 5.32 -4.75 2.13
CA THR A 27 5.34 -5.99 1.36
C THR A 27 5.57 -5.72 -0.12
N LEU A 28 4.82 -4.80 -0.69
CA LEU A 28 4.95 -4.43 -2.11
C LEU A 28 6.34 -3.86 -2.39
N TYR A 29 6.83 -2.97 -1.54
CA TYR A 29 8.17 -2.41 -1.66
C TYR A 29 9.23 -3.51 -1.66
N SER A 30 9.15 -4.44 -0.71
CA SER A 30 10.09 -5.56 -0.61
C SER A 30 10.05 -6.45 -1.85
N MET A 31 8.86 -6.76 -2.34
CA MET A 31 8.71 -7.59 -3.54
C MET A 31 9.31 -6.93 -4.77
N ILE A 32 9.14 -5.61 -4.91
CA ILE A 32 9.75 -4.85 -6.00
C ILE A 32 11.27 -4.90 -5.92
N LEU A 33 11.81 -4.65 -4.73
CA LEU A 33 13.28 -4.65 -4.51
C LEU A 33 13.91 -6.01 -4.78
N HIS A 34 13.22 -7.10 -4.47
CA HIS A 34 13.75 -8.45 -4.63
C HIS A 34 13.33 -9.09 -5.95
N ASP A 35 12.73 -8.33 -6.84
CA ASP A 35 12.28 -8.78 -8.15
C ASP A 35 11.39 -10.05 -8.06
N GLU A 36 10.52 -10.09 -7.05
CA GLU A 36 9.57 -11.17 -6.88
C GLU A 36 8.40 -11.00 -7.84
N LYS A 37 7.73 -12.10 -8.16
CA LYS A 37 6.56 -12.08 -9.05
C LYS A 37 5.45 -11.22 -8.43
N ILE A 38 5.05 -10.17 -9.16
CA ILE A 38 4.05 -9.21 -8.69
C ILE A 38 2.76 -9.38 -9.47
N ASN A 39 1.71 -9.76 -8.76
CA ASN A 39 0.32 -9.73 -9.24
C ASN A 39 -0.58 -9.63 -8.01
N PHE A 40 -1.89 -9.47 -8.24
CA PHE A 40 -2.82 -9.30 -7.12
C PHE A 40 -2.83 -10.51 -6.19
N TYR A 41 -2.66 -11.70 -6.73
CA TYR A 41 -2.63 -12.93 -5.94
C TYR A 41 -1.39 -12.98 -5.02
N THR A 42 -0.19 -12.78 -5.59
CA THR A 42 1.06 -12.89 -4.82
C THR A 42 1.18 -11.81 -3.76
N VAL A 43 0.79 -10.59 -4.10
CA VAL A 43 0.83 -9.47 -3.14
C VAL A 43 -0.18 -9.69 -2.03
N ALA A 44 -1.41 -10.09 -2.37
CA ALA A 44 -2.44 -10.38 -1.37
C ALA A 44 -1.99 -11.47 -0.40
N LYS A 45 -1.39 -12.51 -0.93
CA LYS A 45 -0.91 -13.64 -0.12
C LYS A 45 0.20 -13.23 0.83
N GLN A 46 1.21 -12.51 0.33
CA GLN A 46 2.34 -12.09 1.16
C GLN A 46 1.97 -11.01 2.17
N ALA A 47 1.11 -10.08 1.78
CA ALA A 47 0.66 -9.01 2.66
C ALA A 47 -0.47 -9.43 3.60
N GLU A 48 -1.00 -10.64 3.42
CA GLU A 48 -2.10 -11.19 4.24
C GLU A 48 -3.34 -10.30 4.19
N VAL A 49 -3.72 -9.89 2.97
CA VAL A 49 -4.94 -9.12 2.72
C VAL A 49 -5.73 -9.79 1.61
N SER A 50 -6.99 -9.39 1.45
CA SER A 50 -7.81 -9.86 0.33
C SER A 50 -7.39 -9.16 -0.97
N ARG A 51 -7.66 -9.81 -2.10
CA ARG A 51 -7.45 -9.17 -3.40
C ARG A 51 -8.35 -7.95 -3.55
N ALA A 52 -9.55 -7.99 -2.99
CA ALA A 52 -10.49 -6.87 -3.02
C ALA A 52 -9.89 -5.64 -2.34
N TYR A 53 -9.17 -5.81 -1.23
CA TYR A 53 -8.48 -4.71 -0.57
C TYR A 53 -7.54 -3.99 -1.54
N LEU A 54 -6.75 -4.76 -2.29
CA LEU A 54 -5.79 -4.19 -3.24
C LEU A 54 -6.49 -3.49 -4.41
N TYR A 55 -7.57 -4.07 -4.94
CA TYR A 55 -8.33 -3.44 -6.00
C TYR A 55 -8.97 -2.13 -5.59
N ASN A 56 -9.39 -2.04 -4.32
CA ASN A 56 -10.05 -0.85 -3.79
C ASN A 56 -9.10 0.28 -3.41
N HIS A 57 -7.80 0.00 -3.35
CA HIS A 57 -6.78 1.01 -3.07
C HIS A 57 -6.04 1.36 -4.35
N ASN A 58 -6.42 2.48 -4.95
CA ASN A 58 -5.98 2.89 -6.28
C ASN A 58 -4.45 2.88 -6.44
N ALA A 59 -3.72 3.39 -5.46
CA ALA A 59 -2.25 3.42 -5.53
C ALA A 59 -1.65 2.01 -5.58
N PHE A 60 -2.14 1.09 -4.75
CA PHE A 60 -1.68 -0.31 -4.76
C PHE A 60 -2.06 -1.00 -6.07
N SER A 61 -3.30 -0.80 -6.51
CA SER A 61 -3.80 -1.37 -7.76
C SER A 61 -2.93 -0.94 -8.95
N MET A 62 -2.64 0.34 -9.06
CA MET A 62 -1.81 0.89 -10.14
C MET A 62 -0.39 0.34 -10.12
N MET A 63 0.22 0.24 -8.93
CA MET A 63 1.57 -0.30 -8.79
C MET A 63 1.63 -1.78 -9.18
N ILE A 64 0.66 -2.56 -8.72
CA ILE A 64 0.61 -3.99 -9.03
C ILE A 64 0.44 -4.21 -10.53
N GLU A 65 -0.48 -3.49 -11.17
CA GLU A 65 -0.69 -3.59 -12.60
C GLU A 65 0.56 -3.21 -13.39
N THR A 66 1.20 -2.10 -13.02
CA THR A 66 2.39 -1.62 -13.69
C THR A 66 3.53 -2.63 -13.61
N PHE A 67 3.85 -3.10 -12.41
CA PHE A 67 4.95 -4.06 -12.25
C PHE A 67 4.63 -5.44 -12.79
N SER A 68 3.37 -5.86 -12.69
CA SER A 68 2.93 -7.13 -13.30
C SER A 68 3.13 -7.09 -14.82
N ASN A 69 2.77 -5.99 -15.45
CA ASN A 69 2.95 -5.83 -16.89
C ASN A 69 4.42 -5.78 -17.29
N LEU A 70 5.24 -5.10 -16.51
CA LEU A 70 6.69 -5.06 -16.74
C LEU A 70 7.31 -6.46 -16.72
N GLN A 71 6.87 -7.30 -15.79
CA GLN A 71 7.38 -8.66 -15.65
C GLN A 71 6.91 -9.59 -16.77
N LYS A 72 5.69 -9.36 -17.29
CA LYS A 72 5.13 -10.19 -18.33
C LYS A 72 5.74 -9.91 -19.71
N GLU A 73 6.17 -8.69 -19.92
CA GLU A 73 6.62 -8.25 -21.23
C GLU A 73 8.13 -8.34 -21.36
N ASN A 74 8.58 -9.27 -22.18
CA ASN A 74 9.99 -9.43 -22.54
C ASN A 74 10.26 -8.53 -23.76
N GLU A 75 10.20 -7.21 -23.54
CA GLU A 75 10.28 -6.25 -24.62
C GLU A 75 11.69 -5.71 -24.85
N SER A 76 11.83 -4.92 -25.95
CA SER A 76 13.06 -4.21 -26.26
C SER A 76 13.47 -3.26 -25.14
N GLU A 77 14.77 -2.97 -25.04
CA GLU A 77 15.32 -2.11 -23.98
C GLU A 77 14.61 -0.74 -23.90
N ASP A 78 14.27 -0.14 -25.03
CA ASP A 78 13.60 1.17 -25.06
C ASP A 78 12.20 1.12 -24.46
N SER A 79 11.43 0.11 -24.80
CA SER A 79 10.09 -0.08 -24.25
C SER A 79 10.15 -0.39 -22.76
N LEU A 80 11.11 -1.18 -22.34
CA LEU A 80 11.33 -1.49 -20.94
C LEU A 80 11.68 -0.23 -20.14
N TYR A 81 12.49 0.64 -20.71
CA TYR A 81 12.88 1.90 -20.08
C TYR A 81 11.69 2.82 -19.87
N GLU A 82 10.83 2.97 -20.88
CA GLU A 82 9.60 3.77 -20.76
C GLU A 82 8.67 3.23 -19.67
N LYS A 83 8.52 1.93 -19.61
CA LYS A 83 7.71 1.27 -18.60
C LYS A 83 8.28 1.47 -17.20
N PHE A 84 9.59 1.44 -17.07
CA PHE A 84 10.28 1.68 -15.82
C PHE A 84 10.04 3.11 -15.32
N GLU A 85 10.06 4.09 -16.21
CA GLU A 85 9.71 5.48 -15.86
C GLU A 85 8.28 5.61 -15.36
N GLN A 86 7.34 4.95 -16.02
CA GLN A 86 5.94 4.93 -15.57
C GLN A 86 5.79 4.29 -14.20
N ALA A 87 6.51 3.20 -13.98
CA ALA A 87 6.50 2.50 -12.69
C ALA A 87 7.05 3.40 -11.57
N GLU A 88 8.10 4.16 -11.85
CA GLU A 88 8.65 5.12 -10.89
C GLU A 88 7.61 6.17 -10.50
N LYS A 89 6.87 6.69 -11.47
CA LYS A 89 5.80 7.67 -11.20
C LYS A 89 4.72 7.09 -10.30
N HIS A 90 4.33 5.86 -10.55
CA HIS A 90 3.34 5.18 -9.71
C HIS A 90 3.89 4.91 -8.30
N TYR A 91 5.15 4.55 -8.21
CA TYR A 91 5.81 4.35 -6.92
C TYR A 91 5.86 5.63 -6.10
N VAL A 92 6.20 6.75 -6.72
CA VAL A 92 6.19 8.06 -6.04
C VAL A 92 4.77 8.40 -5.55
N LYS A 93 3.77 8.14 -6.38
CA LYS A 93 2.38 8.37 -6.00
C LYS A 93 1.96 7.52 -4.81
N LEU A 94 2.34 6.25 -4.79
CA LEU A 94 2.09 5.35 -3.66
C LEU A 94 2.76 5.86 -2.39
N GLN A 95 4.00 6.30 -2.51
CA GLN A 95 4.75 6.85 -1.38
C GLN A 95 4.09 8.11 -0.82
N LEU A 96 3.60 8.99 -1.70
CA LEU A 96 2.87 10.19 -1.27
C LEU A 96 1.57 9.83 -0.55
N GLU A 97 0.84 8.84 -1.03
CA GLU A 97 -0.36 8.36 -0.36
C GLU A 97 -0.05 7.74 1.00
N TYR A 98 1.03 6.98 1.07
CA TYR A 98 1.48 6.42 2.35
C TYR A 98 1.78 7.53 3.36
N GLU A 99 2.49 8.57 2.93
CA GLU A 99 2.80 9.71 3.79
C GLU A 99 1.53 10.44 4.26
N LYS A 100 0.54 10.58 3.38
CA LYS A 100 -0.75 11.17 3.75
C LYS A 100 -1.48 10.36 4.81
N VAL A 101 -1.52 9.05 4.63
CA VAL A 101 -2.16 8.15 5.60
C VAL A 101 -1.41 8.21 6.93
N LYS A 102 -0.08 8.20 6.88
CA LYS A 102 0.74 8.30 8.08
C LYS A 102 0.51 9.63 8.81
N ALA A 103 0.47 10.74 8.07
CA ALA A 103 0.23 12.05 8.66
C ALA A 103 -1.14 12.11 9.33
N LYS A 104 -2.17 11.57 8.70
CA LYS A 104 -3.51 11.50 9.29
C LYS A 104 -3.53 10.65 10.55
N TYR A 105 -2.82 9.53 10.54
CA TYR A 105 -2.71 8.67 11.71
C TYR A 105 -1.98 9.38 12.85
N ASP A 106 -0.89 10.07 12.56
CA ASP A 106 -0.11 10.79 13.57
C ASP A 106 -0.93 11.90 14.21
N VAL A 107 -1.67 12.68 13.41
CA VAL A 107 -2.57 13.74 13.92
C VAL A 107 -3.66 13.12 14.79
N TRP A 108 -4.30 12.06 14.32
CA TRP A 108 -5.33 11.36 15.08
C TRP A 108 -4.77 10.83 16.41
N ARG A 109 -3.56 10.27 16.38
CA ARG A 109 -2.90 9.74 17.57
C ARG A 109 -2.62 10.84 18.60
N GLU A 110 -2.13 11.99 18.14
CA GLU A 110 -1.89 13.14 19.03
C GLU A 110 -3.19 13.62 19.67
N GLU A 111 -4.27 13.73 18.90
CA GLU A 111 -5.57 14.13 19.41
C GLU A 111 -6.12 13.16 20.45
N ASN A 112 -5.85 11.88 20.31
CA ASN A 112 -6.36 10.85 21.20
C ASN A 112 -5.45 10.61 22.40
N ASP A 113 -4.13 10.83 22.28
CA ASP A 113 -3.20 10.71 23.38
C ASP A 113 -3.34 11.86 24.38
N ASN A 114 -3.81 13.01 23.94
CA ASN A 114 -4.01 14.21 24.79
C ASN A 114 -5.38 14.23 25.50
N SER A 115 -6.20 13.26 25.27
CA SER A 115 -7.50 13.15 25.91
C SER A 115 -7.44 12.12 27.05
#